data_b89503f41609c68aa836e2b3427fa6c1
#
_entry.id   b89503f41609c68aa836e2b3427fa6c1
#
_cell.length_a   1.000
_cell.length_b   1.000
_cell.length_c   1.000
_cell.angle_alpha   90.00
_cell.angle_beta   90.00
_cell.angle_gamma   90.00
#
_symmetry.space_group_name_H-M   'P 1'
#
loop_
_entity.id
_entity.type
_entity.pdbx_description
1 polymer ?
#
loop_
_entity_poly.entity_id
_entity_poly.type
_entity_poly.pdbx_seq_one_letter_code
_entity_poly.pdbx_strand_id
1 'polypeptide(L)'
;KYVKMNPWLPDECTVPGTECKVVDGPKGSKIGIIICADGDYPEIWREAAVNGANVICRVSHYMAPYDEAWEITNKAGAYCNQTYVLGCNSVGIDECYTYFGNSMAVNPDGTVFARAPKGIPWLMKVDVYPGIVDKMRTQPGAYNFIWQYKHRGASCPDQNGAGRGVSDYNAYTK
;
A
#
# COMPACT_ATOMS: atom_id res chain seq x y z
N LYS A 1 -0.78 -17.55 0.46
CA LYS A 1 -0.97 -17.15 1.87
C LYS A 1 -0.05 -15.98 2.17
N TYR A 2 -0.56 -14.92 2.77
CA TYR A 2 0.20 -13.81 3.35
C TYR A 2 0.16 -13.94 4.88
N VAL A 3 1.24 -13.64 5.53
CA VAL A 3 1.35 -13.54 6.99
C VAL A 3 1.64 -12.09 7.33
N LYS A 4 0.83 -11.49 8.20
CA LYS A 4 0.96 -10.10 8.62
C LYS A 4 2.38 -9.85 9.16
N MET A 5 3.04 -8.81 8.65
CA MET A 5 4.43 -8.53 9.00
C MET A 5 4.54 -7.68 10.28
N ASN A 6 3.55 -6.83 10.51
CA ASN A 6 3.50 -5.94 11.67
C ASN A 6 2.24 -6.21 12.50
N PRO A 7 2.27 -7.19 13.42
CA PRO A 7 1.18 -7.40 14.36
C PRO A 7 0.87 -6.14 15.16
N TRP A 8 -0.41 -5.89 15.42
CA TRP A 8 -0.85 -4.79 16.27
C TRP A 8 -0.69 -5.19 17.73
N LEU A 9 0.34 -4.66 18.39
CA LEU A 9 0.56 -4.88 19.83
C LEU A 9 -0.28 -3.88 20.64
N PRO A 10 -0.87 -4.31 21.78
CA PRO A 10 -0.66 -5.59 22.46
C PRO A 10 -1.64 -6.71 22.04
N ASP A 11 -2.60 -6.45 21.15
CA ASP A 11 -3.75 -7.33 20.96
C ASP A 11 -3.48 -8.55 20.06
N GLU A 12 -2.48 -8.49 19.20
CA GLU A 12 -2.13 -9.60 18.30
C GLU A 12 -0.88 -10.33 18.75
N CYS A 13 -1.04 -11.51 19.34
CA CYS A 13 0.05 -12.40 19.74
C CYS A 13 0.40 -13.39 18.62
N THR A 14 0.72 -12.90 17.43
CA THR A 14 1.04 -13.74 16.27
C THR A 14 2.51 -13.66 15.89
N VAL A 15 3.02 -14.70 15.24
CA VAL A 15 4.37 -14.68 14.67
C VAL A 15 4.37 -13.79 13.43
N PRO A 16 5.20 -12.74 13.36
CA PRO A 16 5.30 -11.87 12.21
C PRO A 16 5.70 -12.61 10.93
N GLY A 17 5.15 -12.17 9.81
CA GLY A 17 5.64 -12.54 8.49
C GLY A 17 6.98 -11.88 8.17
N THR A 18 7.66 -12.40 7.15
CA THR A 18 9.00 -11.94 6.75
C THR A 18 9.08 -11.46 5.31
N GLU A 19 7.98 -11.52 4.58
CA GLU A 19 7.97 -11.17 3.15
C GLU A 19 6.62 -10.66 2.69
N CYS A 20 6.61 -9.70 1.78
CA CYS A 20 5.42 -9.23 1.09
C CYS A 20 5.28 -9.99 -0.24
N LYS A 21 4.39 -10.97 -0.27
CA LYS A 21 4.13 -11.78 -1.47
C LYS A 21 3.23 -11.05 -2.45
N VAL A 22 3.59 -11.16 -3.73
CA VAL A 22 2.76 -10.73 -4.84
C VAL A 22 2.37 -11.96 -5.64
N VAL A 23 1.12 -12.02 -6.07
CA VAL A 23 0.57 -13.13 -6.85
C VAL A 23 -0.05 -12.63 -8.15
N ASP A 24 0.02 -13.46 -9.17
CA ASP A 24 -0.65 -13.15 -10.43
C ASP A 24 -2.18 -13.25 -10.26
N GLY A 25 -2.87 -12.26 -10.78
CA GLY A 25 -4.30 -12.17 -10.82
C GLY A 25 -4.83 -12.10 -12.25
N PRO A 26 -6.15 -11.92 -12.43
CA PRO A 26 -6.76 -11.88 -13.75
C PRO A 26 -6.32 -10.64 -14.55
N LYS A 27 -6.34 -10.75 -15.87
CA LYS A 27 -6.10 -9.64 -16.83
C LYS A 27 -4.79 -8.88 -16.61
N GLY A 28 -3.72 -9.59 -16.22
CA GLY A 28 -2.39 -9.02 -15.99
C GLY A 28 -2.25 -8.28 -14.66
N SER A 29 -3.21 -8.39 -13.76
CA SER A 29 -3.02 -7.87 -12.41
C SER A 29 -1.97 -8.68 -11.65
N LYS A 30 -1.15 -7.96 -10.89
CA LYS A 30 -0.24 -8.51 -9.88
C LYS A 30 -0.67 -7.95 -8.54
N ILE A 31 -1.13 -8.83 -7.67
CA ILE A 31 -1.82 -8.46 -6.45
C ILE A 31 -0.90 -8.64 -5.25
N GLY A 32 -0.60 -7.55 -4.57
CA GLY A 32 -0.03 -7.54 -3.23
C GLY A 32 -1.14 -7.50 -2.18
N ILE A 33 -0.93 -8.17 -1.05
CA ILE A 33 -1.85 -8.12 0.10
C ILE A 33 -1.08 -7.59 1.29
N ILE A 34 -1.68 -6.63 1.99
CA ILE A 34 -1.20 -6.13 3.28
C ILE A 34 -2.34 -6.11 4.28
N ILE A 35 -2.03 -6.23 5.56
CA ILE A 35 -3.05 -6.37 6.60
C ILE A 35 -2.92 -5.24 7.63
N CYS A 36 -3.96 -4.39 7.71
CA CYS A 36 -4.18 -3.41 8.77
C CYS A 36 -2.92 -2.56 9.07
N ALA A 37 -2.25 -2.76 10.21
CA ALA A 37 -1.05 -2.05 10.65
C ALA A 37 0.15 -2.17 9.68
N ASP A 38 0.20 -3.19 8.83
CA ASP A 38 1.22 -3.24 7.77
C ASP A 38 1.21 -1.97 6.90
N GLY A 39 0.03 -1.39 6.68
CA GLY A 39 -0.13 -0.19 5.88
C GLY A 39 0.37 1.09 6.55
N ASP A 40 0.78 1.06 7.80
CA ASP A 40 1.37 2.21 8.51
C ASP A 40 2.88 2.29 8.28
N TYR A 41 3.46 1.27 7.66
CA TYR A 41 4.87 1.17 7.33
C TYR A 41 5.08 1.36 5.82
N PRO A 42 5.68 2.49 5.39
CA PRO A 42 5.92 2.78 3.97
C PRO A 42 6.73 1.71 3.24
N GLU A 43 7.59 1.01 3.97
CA GLU A 43 8.45 -0.06 3.47
C GLU A 43 7.64 -1.21 2.90
N ILE A 44 6.54 -1.59 3.54
CA ILE A 44 5.70 -2.71 3.10
C ILE A 44 5.02 -2.40 1.77
N TRP A 45 4.53 -1.16 1.60
CA TRP A 45 3.97 -0.72 0.33
C TRP A 45 5.02 -0.75 -0.78
N ARG A 46 6.24 -0.29 -0.45
CA ARG A 46 7.37 -0.28 -1.38
C ARG A 46 7.77 -1.69 -1.77
N GLU A 47 7.88 -2.59 -0.82
CA GLU A 47 8.21 -3.99 -1.08
C GLU A 47 7.18 -4.65 -2.00
N ALA A 48 5.89 -4.49 -1.73
CA ALA A 48 4.83 -5.00 -2.61
C ALA A 48 4.98 -4.47 -4.04
N ALA A 49 5.20 -3.17 -4.20
CA ALA A 49 5.32 -2.55 -5.52
C ALA A 49 6.56 -3.02 -6.28
N VAL A 50 7.69 -3.17 -5.59
CA VAL A 50 8.96 -3.65 -6.16
C VAL A 50 8.88 -5.12 -6.54
N ASN A 51 8.18 -5.92 -5.75
CA ASN A 51 7.86 -7.30 -6.09
C ASN A 51 6.84 -7.41 -7.26
N GLY A 52 6.45 -6.26 -7.82
CA GLY A 52 5.67 -6.18 -9.06
C GLY A 52 4.19 -5.90 -8.87
N ALA A 53 3.69 -5.70 -7.66
CA ALA A 53 2.27 -5.39 -7.46
C ALA A 53 1.87 -4.13 -8.23
N ASN A 54 0.81 -4.24 -9.04
CA ASN A 54 0.13 -3.10 -9.66
C ASN A 54 -1.24 -2.84 -9.02
N VAL A 55 -1.69 -3.76 -8.16
CA VAL A 55 -2.84 -3.60 -7.27
C VAL A 55 -2.43 -4.08 -5.87
N ILE A 56 -2.65 -3.27 -4.85
CA ILE A 56 -2.43 -3.65 -3.46
C ILE A 56 -3.78 -3.66 -2.74
N CYS A 57 -4.12 -4.81 -2.16
CA CYS A 57 -5.30 -4.97 -1.33
C CYS A 57 -4.91 -4.85 0.14
N ARG A 58 -5.44 -3.84 0.84
CA ARG A 58 -5.29 -3.68 2.29
C ARG A 58 -6.58 -4.08 2.99
N VAL A 59 -6.55 -5.19 3.72
CA VAL A 59 -7.67 -5.64 4.55
C VAL A 59 -7.43 -5.24 6.00
N SER A 60 -8.43 -4.66 6.67
CA SER A 60 -8.19 -4.01 7.97
C SER A 60 -9.35 -4.10 8.94
N HIS A 61 -8.99 -4.11 10.21
CA HIS A 61 -9.79 -3.72 11.35
C HIS A 61 -9.25 -2.39 11.89
N TYR A 62 -9.36 -1.32 11.08
CA TYR A 62 -8.82 -0.02 11.43
C TYR A 62 -9.85 0.79 12.19
N MET A 63 -9.50 1.24 13.39
CA MET A 63 -10.43 1.77 14.38
C MET A 63 -10.31 3.29 14.53
N ALA A 64 -11.34 3.89 15.10
CA ALA A 64 -11.29 5.27 15.57
C ALA A 64 -10.27 5.41 16.73
N PRO A 65 -9.56 6.56 16.84
CA PRO A 65 -9.75 7.79 16.05
C PRO A 65 -8.83 7.93 14.83
N TYR A 66 -8.37 6.84 14.24
CA TYR A 66 -7.31 6.84 13.21
C TYR A 66 -7.83 7.02 11.77
N ASP A 67 -8.96 7.70 11.58
CA ASP A 67 -9.57 7.95 10.26
C ASP A 67 -8.63 8.65 9.29
N GLU A 68 -7.94 9.68 9.76
CA GLU A 68 -6.99 10.44 8.95
C GLU A 68 -5.78 9.59 8.57
N ALA A 69 -5.25 8.81 9.49
CA ALA A 69 -4.13 7.91 9.23
C ALA A 69 -4.51 6.85 8.18
N TRP A 70 -5.73 6.31 8.26
CA TRP A 70 -6.27 5.41 7.26
C TRP A 70 -6.27 6.04 5.86
N GLU A 71 -6.75 7.26 5.73
CA GLU A 71 -6.82 7.96 4.45
C GLU A 71 -5.42 8.30 3.92
N ILE A 72 -4.58 8.89 4.78
CA ILE A 72 -3.22 9.31 4.41
C ILE A 72 -2.40 8.11 3.94
N THR A 73 -2.39 7.02 4.69
CA THR A 73 -1.54 5.87 4.38
C THR A 73 -1.97 5.15 3.10
N ASN A 74 -3.27 5.00 2.85
CA ASN A 74 -3.76 4.42 1.60
C ASN A 74 -3.43 5.31 0.39
N LYS A 75 -3.61 6.63 0.49
CA LYS A 75 -3.29 7.57 -0.59
C LYS A 75 -1.80 7.65 -0.85
N ALA A 76 -0.98 7.75 0.20
CA ALA A 76 0.47 7.76 0.09
C ALA A 76 0.99 6.41 -0.45
N GLY A 77 0.44 5.29 0.02
CA GLY A 77 0.75 3.96 -0.47
C GLY A 77 0.53 3.83 -1.98
N ALA A 78 -0.58 4.37 -2.48
CA ALA A 78 -0.88 4.40 -3.91
C ALA A 78 0.08 5.32 -4.68
N TYR A 79 0.18 6.58 -4.28
CA TYR A 79 0.94 7.62 -4.97
C TYR A 79 2.44 7.33 -4.99
N CYS A 80 3.03 7.07 -3.83
CA CYS A 80 4.47 6.85 -3.71
C CYS A 80 4.96 5.59 -4.40
N ASN A 81 4.07 4.64 -4.68
CA ASN A 81 4.40 3.36 -5.30
C ASN A 81 3.79 3.16 -6.68
N GLN A 82 3.02 4.14 -7.16
CA GLN A 82 2.34 4.08 -8.46
C GLN A 82 1.58 2.76 -8.63
N THR A 83 0.65 2.49 -7.73
CA THR A 83 -0.16 1.27 -7.72
C THR A 83 -1.61 1.61 -7.34
N TYR A 84 -2.56 0.80 -7.81
CA TYR A 84 -3.91 0.86 -7.27
C TYR A 84 -3.91 0.38 -5.82
N VAL A 85 -4.68 1.03 -4.96
CA VAL A 85 -4.92 0.57 -3.60
C VAL A 85 -6.40 0.32 -3.39
N LEU A 86 -6.73 -0.89 -2.93
CA LEU A 86 -8.08 -1.29 -2.55
C LEU A 86 -8.08 -1.53 -1.04
N GLY A 87 -8.42 -0.48 -0.29
CA GLY A 87 -8.52 -0.53 1.17
C GLY A 87 -9.91 -0.99 1.62
N CYS A 88 -9.98 -2.15 2.26
CA CYS A 88 -11.20 -2.68 2.84
C CYS A 88 -11.10 -2.61 4.37
N ASN A 89 -12.02 -1.89 5.00
CA ASN A 89 -12.03 -1.71 6.45
C ASN A 89 -13.35 -2.17 7.07
N SER A 90 -13.27 -2.72 8.25
CA SER A 90 -14.42 -3.18 9.02
C SER A 90 -15.32 -2.03 9.47
N VAL A 91 -16.56 -2.35 9.71
CA VAL A 91 -17.54 -1.49 10.41
C VAL A 91 -18.09 -2.21 11.62
N GLY A 92 -18.41 -1.46 12.64
CA GLY A 92 -19.04 -1.97 13.86
C GLY A 92 -18.29 -1.59 15.12
N ILE A 93 -18.69 -2.21 16.19
CA ILE A 93 -18.13 -1.99 17.53
C ILE A 93 -17.91 -3.37 18.13
N ASP A 94 -16.76 -3.58 18.71
CA ASP A 94 -16.50 -4.70 19.61
C ASP A 94 -16.32 -4.22 21.06
N GLU A 95 -15.80 -5.07 21.92
CA GLU A 95 -15.60 -4.74 23.34
C GLU A 95 -14.64 -3.57 23.59
N CYS A 96 -13.71 -3.33 22.66
CA CYS A 96 -12.61 -2.38 22.82
C CYS A 96 -12.65 -1.23 21.82
N TYR A 97 -13.10 -1.49 20.58
CA TYR A 97 -12.89 -0.58 19.47
C TYR A 97 -14.15 -0.28 18.66
N THR A 98 -14.16 0.88 18.03
CA THR A 98 -15.14 1.27 17.01
C THR A 98 -14.47 1.30 15.66
N TYR A 99 -14.97 0.49 14.72
CA TYR A 99 -14.48 0.41 13.35
C TYR A 99 -15.34 1.27 12.44
N PHE A 100 -14.72 2.22 11.78
CA PHE A 100 -15.45 3.29 11.06
C PHE A 100 -15.80 2.94 9.62
N GLY A 101 -15.33 1.84 9.04
CA GLY A 101 -15.51 1.54 7.63
C GLY A 101 -14.64 2.42 6.74
N ASN A 102 -15.27 3.24 5.89
CA ASN A 102 -14.54 4.13 4.98
C ASN A 102 -13.59 3.37 4.05
N SER A 103 -14.02 2.18 3.59
CA SER A 103 -13.29 1.43 2.56
C SER A 103 -13.14 2.30 1.32
N MET A 104 -11.98 2.23 0.67
CA MET A 104 -11.68 3.13 -0.45
C MET A 104 -10.90 2.44 -1.56
N ALA A 105 -11.09 2.94 -2.77
CA ALA A 105 -10.26 2.61 -3.91
C ALA A 105 -9.49 3.85 -4.36
N VAL A 106 -8.18 3.72 -4.48
CA VAL A 106 -7.25 4.81 -4.77
C VAL A 106 -6.50 4.52 -6.06
N ASN A 107 -6.46 5.51 -6.94
CA ASN A 107 -5.69 5.47 -8.18
C ASN A 107 -4.18 5.55 -7.92
N PRO A 108 -3.34 5.13 -8.89
CA PRO A 108 -1.90 5.24 -8.80
C PRO A 108 -1.34 6.67 -8.61
N ASP A 109 -2.15 7.68 -8.86
CA ASP A 109 -1.83 9.09 -8.62
C ASP A 109 -2.25 9.59 -7.22
N GLY A 110 -2.76 8.69 -6.35
CA GLY A 110 -3.20 9.01 -5.00
C GLY A 110 -4.62 9.58 -4.89
N THR A 111 -5.34 9.70 -6.00
CA THR A 111 -6.75 10.17 -5.96
C THR A 111 -7.70 9.05 -5.55
N VAL A 112 -8.59 9.33 -4.63
CA VAL A 112 -9.66 8.39 -4.25
C VAL A 112 -10.76 8.44 -5.30
N PHE A 113 -10.95 7.36 -6.03
CA PHE A 113 -11.97 7.30 -7.10
C PHE A 113 -13.27 6.58 -6.68
N ALA A 114 -13.23 5.86 -5.55
CA ALA A 114 -14.43 5.29 -4.94
C ALA A 114 -14.26 5.18 -3.43
N ARG A 115 -15.35 5.40 -2.70
CA ARG A 115 -15.35 5.39 -1.23
C ARG A 115 -16.67 4.83 -0.71
N ALA A 116 -16.60 3.89 0.22
CA ALA A 116 -17.75 3.43 0.97
C ALA A 116 -18.11 4.42 2.09
N PRO A 117 -19.38 4.54 2.46
CA PRO A 117 -19.78 5.36 3.59
C PRO A 117 -19.18 4.85 4.91
N LYS A 118 -19.05 5.75 5.89
CA LYS A 118 -18.66 5.40 7.25
C LYS A 118 -19.83 4.78 8.02
N GLY A 119 -19.51 3.85 8.90
CA GLY A 119 -20.43 3.32 9.91
C GLY A 119 -21.47 2.34 9.42
N ILE A 120 -21.50 2.00 8.15
CA ILE A 120 -22.45 1.01 7.60
C ILE A 120 -21.74 -0.02 6.72
N PRO A 121 -22.18 -1.29 6.73
CA PRO A 121 -21.68 -2.29 5.81
C PRO A 121 -21.98 -1.90 4.35
N TRP A 122 -20.98 -2.04 3.49
CA TRP A 122 -21.12 -1.64 2.09
C TRP A 122 -20.37 -2.57 1.16
N LEU A 123 -20.99 -2.96 0.06
CA LEU A 123 -20.32 -3.65 -1.05
C LEU A 123 -20.05 -2.65 -2.17
N MET A 124 -18.77 -2.43 -2.45
CA MET A 124 -18.32 -1.53 -3.50
C MET A 124 -17.68 -2.32 -4.64
N LYS A 125 -18.17 -2.10 -5.86
CA LYS A 125 -17.57 -2.63 -7.07
C LYS A 125 -16.81 -1.53 -7.76
N VAL A 126 -15.55 -1.80 -8.13
CA VAL A 126 -14.68 -0.87 -8.86
C VAL A 126 -13.96 -1.60 -9.99
N ASP A 127 -13.64 -0.88 -11.04
CA ASP A 127 -12.80 -1.36 -12.12
C ASP A 127 -11.39 -0.75 -11.98
N VAL A 128 -10.38 -1.60 -12.09
CA VAL A 128 -8.97 -1.22 -12.11
C VAL A 128 -8.32 -1.66 -13.42
N TYR A 129 -7.35 -0.91 -13.88
CA TYR A 129 -6.68 -1.12 -15.16
C TYR A 129 -5.17 -1.31 -14.94
N PRO A 130 -4.70 -2.52 -14.63
CA PRO A 130 -3.30 -2.79 -14.29
C PRO A 130 -2.30 -2.26 -15.32
N GLY A 131 -2.63 -2.34 -16.60
CA GLY A 131 -1.79 -1.82 -17.68
C GLY A 131 -1.52 -0.30 -17.63
N ILE A 132 -2.33 0.48 -16.90
CA ILE A 132 -2.04 1.90 -16.65
C ILE A 132 -0.81 2.01 -15.73
N VAL A 133 -0.74 1.19 -14.68
CA VAL A 133 0.39 1.15 -13.77
C VAL A 133 1.68 0.81 -14.52
N ASP A 134 1.63 -0.20 -15.38
CA ASP A 134 2.80 -0.62 -16.16
C ASP A 134 3.27 0.50 -17.08
N LYS A 135 2.35 1.21 -17.73
CA LYS A 135 2.68 2.39 -18.53
C LYS A 135 3.28 3.51 -17.70
N MET A 136 2.70 3.83 -16.55
CA MET A 136 3.23 4.86 -15.66
C MET A 136 4.66 4.57 -15.21
N ARG A 137 4.98 3.30 -14.97
CA ARG A 137 6.31 2.87 -14.52
C ARG A 137 7.35 2.81 -15.62
N THR A 138 6.95 2.61 -16.87
CA THR A 138 7.87 2.39 -18.01
C THR A 138 7.98 3.57 -18.94
N GLN A 139 6.96 4.40 -19.05
CA GLN A 139 6.98 5.54 -19.97
C GLN A 139 7.61 6.78 -19.33
N PRO A 140 8.39 7.57 -20.10
CA PRO A 140 8.89 8.87 -19.65
C PRO A 140 7.75 9.80 -19.27
N GLY A 141 7.83 10.41 -18.09
CA GLY A 141 6.81 11.35 -17.65
C GLY A 141 7.06 11.87 -16.25
N ALA A 142 6.39 12.98 -15.91
CA ALA A 142 6.56 13.68 -14.64
C ALA A 142 6.23 12.81 -13.41
N TYR A 143 5.42 11.77 -13.58
CA TYR A 143 4.98 10.90 -12.48
C TYR A 143 5.82 9.65 -12.28
N ASN A 144 6.85 9.45 -13.11
CA ASN A 144 7.69 8.25 -13.01
C ASN A 144 9.01 8.49 -12.27
N PHE A 145 8.97 9.26 -11.19
CA PHE A 145 10.17 9.64 -10.45
C PHE A 145 10.83 8.47 -9.72
N ILE A 146 10.08 7.45 -9.30
CA ILE A 146 10.61 6.30 -8.58
C ILE A 146 11.34 5.35 -9.54
N TRP A 147 10.70 5.04 -10.66
CA TRP A 147 11.15 3.99 -11.57
C TRP A 147 12.16 4.48 -12.60
N GLN A 148 12.02 5.74 -13.06
CA GLN A 148 12.95 6.33 -14.04
C GLN A 148 14.20 6.94 -13.42
N TYR A 149 14.04 7.63 -12.30
CA TYR A 149 15.15 8.39 -11.73
C TYR A 149 15.96 7.60 -10.71
N LYS A 150 15.72 6.33 -10.56
CA LYS A 150 16.31 5.45 -9.56
C LYS A 150 16.23 6.09 -8.17
N HIS A 151 15.45 5.52 -7.31
CA HIS A 151 15.30 6.04 -5.96
C HIS A 151 16.66 6.30 -5.31
N ARG A 152 16.87 7.51 -4.86
CA ARG A 152 18.17 7.92 -4.32
C ARG A 152 18.41 7.46 -2.90
N GLY A 153 17.37 6.98 -2.21
CA GLY A 153 17.44 6.52 -0.83
C GLY A 153 17.93 7.62 0.13
N ALA A 154 17.03 8.20 0.88
CA ALA A 154 17.39 9.18 1.91
C ALA A 154 18.11 8.55 3.11
N SER A 155 18.30 7.25 3.11
CA SER A 155 18.70 6.46 4.27
C SER A 155 20.17 6.02 4.28
N CYS A 156 21.00 6.54 3.40
CA CYS A 156 22.43 6.21 3.39
C CYS A 156 23.26 7.40 3.89
N PRO A 157 23.40 7.60 5.20
CA PRO A 157 24.12 8.73 5.76
C PRO A 157 25.64 8.70 5.48
N ASP A 158 26.19 7.54 5.22
CA ASP A 158 27.58 7.32 4.85
C ASP A 158 27.91 7.78 3.43
N GLN A 159 26.93 8.17 2.66
CA GLN A 159 27.07 8.56 1.26
C GLN A 159 26.90 10.07 1.04
N ASN A 160 27.56 10.85 1.87
CA ASN A 160 27.53 12.31 1.80
C ASN A 160 26.13 12.92 1.85
N GLY A 161 25.23 12.29 2.60
CA GLY A 161 23.88 12.78 2.87
C GLY A 161 22.92 12.80 1.67
N ALA A 162 23.31 12.25 0.54
CA ALA A 162 22.51 12.35 -0.66
C ALA A 162 21.74 11.07 -1.02
N GLY A 163 21.84 10.02 -0.23
CA GLY A 163 21.23 8.73 -0.55
C GLY A 163 21.60 8.23 -1.94
N ARG A 164 22.74 8.65 -2.45
CA ARG A 164 23.24 8.27 -3.76
C ARG A 164 24.08 7.03 -3.66
N GLY A 165 24.03 6.20 -4.67
CA GLY A 165 24.87 5.02 -4.75
C GLY A 165 24.23 3.81 -4.09
N VAL A 166 24.85 3.21 -3.15
CA VAL A 166 24.49 1.89 -2.62
C VAL A 166 23.48 2.01 -1.48
N SER A 167 22.27 2.40 -1.80
CA SER A 167 21.17 2.14 -0.86
C SER A 167 20.54 0.81 -1.23
N ASP A 168 20.07 0.07 -0.25
CA ASP A 168 19.31 -1.17 -0.48
C ASP A 168 18.09 -0.90 -1.36
N TYR A 169 17.53 0.30 -1.32
CA TYR A 169 16.49 0.74 -2.23
C TYR A 169 16.93 0.80 -3.71
N ASN A 170 18.21 0.97 -4.02
CA ASN A 170 18.69 0.92 -5.40
C ASN A 170 18.67 -0.49 -5.99
N ALA A 171 18.62 -1.52 -5.15
CA ALA A 171 18.46 -2.89 -5.59
C ALA A 171 17.10 -3.12 -6.24
N TYR A 172 16.12 -2.30 -5.90
CA TYR A 172 14.75 -2.40 -6.39
C TYR A 172 14.52 -1.76 -7.76
N THR A 173 15.46 -1.01 -8.25
CA THR A 173 15.36 -0.29 -9.54
C THR A 173 16.21 -0.89 -10.65
N LYS A 174 16.63 -2.14 -10.49
CA LYS A 174 17.40 -2.89 -11.49
C LYS A 174 16.55 -3.34 -12.67
#